data_9a9ccf43becd5c26abbb48b2cded0dec
#
_entry.id   9a9ccf43becd5c26abbb48b2cded0dec
#
_cell.length_a   1.000
_cell.length_b   1.000
_cell.length_c   1.000
_cell.angle_alpha   90.00
_cell.angle_beta   90.00
_cell.angle_gamma   90.00
#
_symmetry.space_group_name_H-M   'P 1'
#
loop_
_entity.id
_entity.type
_entity.pdbx_description
1 polymer ?
#
loop_
_entity_poly.entity_id
_entity_poly.type
_entity_poly.pdbx_seq_one_letter_code
_entity_poly.pdbx_strand_id
1 'polypeptide(L)'
;MSLEEKVAQLFLVQPEAIVDIGTATAAGDATKQAINKTPVGGFVYFSDNLQSEQQVQDMLRNVQKYSEDRIGLPAFLSVDEEGGTVARVASTGRFDVTDVGDMAKIGASGDVQQAKQAGETIGSYLSELGFNLDFAPDADVLTNPDNTVVKKRSFGSDPRVVSDMSLAVAQGLAQHQVYSVYKHFPGHGATVGDTHQGYAYTDKTLDELKQSELIPFENAIQNNAAFIMAAHISAPRVTGDDTPASLSKTMITDILRGQMGYDGIVVTDAMNMGAVTEQYTSAQAAVKALQAGADVVLMPEDFQEAYQGVLDAVKDGTLTEQRINESVTRIVTVKVHM
;
A
#
# COMPACT_ATOMS: atom_id res chain seq x y z
N MET A 1 -9.78 -3.03 22.18
CA MET A 1 -10.61 -2.58 21.04
C MET A 1 -11.86 -3.44 20.96
N SER A 2 -13.04 -2.84 20.68
CA SER A 2 -14.25 -3.58 20.29
C SER A 2 -14.06 -4.22 18.91
N LEU A 3 -15.01 -5.06 18.46
CA LEU A 3 -14.95 -5.63 17.11
C LEU A 3 -15.00 -4.54 16.04
N GLU A 4 -15.85 -3.53 16.22
CA GLU A 4 -16.00 -2.39 15.34
C GLU A 4 -14.68 -1.61 15.22
N GLU A 5 -13.98 -1.37 16.33
CA GLU A 5 -12.68 -0.71 16.35
C GLU A 5 -11.60 -1.56 15.65
N LYS A 6 -11.59 -2.87 15.90
CA LYS A 6 -10.68 -3.81 15.24
C LYS A 6 -10.88 -3.80 13.73
N VAL A 7 -12.13 -3.90 13.27
CA VAL A 7 -12.46 -3.88 11.83
C VAL A 7 -12.09 -2.53 11.21
N ALA A 8 -12.34 -1.40 11.89
CA ALA A 8 -11.94 -0.09 11.40
C ALA A 8 -10.43 0.03 11.17
N GLN A 9 -9.60 -0.60 12.01
CA GLN A 9 -8.15 -0.59 11.86
C GLN A 9 -7.65 -1.32 10.60
N LEU A 10 -8.47 -2.15 9.97
CA LEU A 10 -8.11 -2.88 8.74
C LEU A 10 -8.27 -2.03 7.47
N PHE A 11 -8.63 -0.75 7.59
CA PHE A 11 -8.86 0.12 6.44
C PHE A 11 -7.90 1.31 6.41
N LEU A 12 -7.32 1.55 5.24
CA LEU A 12 -6.67 2.80 4.84
C LEU A 12 -7.56 3.47 3.79
N VAL A 13 -8.01 4.69 4.07
CA VAL A 13 -9.02 5.36 3.24
C VAL A 13 -8.58 6.79 2.91
N GLN A 14 -9.14 7.37 1.87
CA GLN A 14 -9.07 8.82 1.67
C GLN A 14 -9.87 9.53 2.77
N PRO A 15 -9.46 10.72 3.23
CA PRO A 15 -10.23 11.48 4.23
C PRO A 15 -11.71 11.69 3.83
N GLU A 16 -11.95 11.88 2.55
CA GLU A 16 -13.27 12.08 1.94
C GLU A 16 -14.21 10.87 2.14
N ALA A 17 -13.67 9.68 2.31
CA ALA A 17 -14.48 8.47 2.54
C ALA A 17 -15.18 8.44 3.91
N ILE A 18 -14.69 9.23 4.88
CA ILE A 18 -15.30 9.32 6.22
C ILE A 18 -15.88 10.68 6.55
N VAL A 19 -15.54 11.71 5.76
CA VAL A 19 -16.03 13.07 5.88
C VAL A 19 -16.71 13.45 4.57
N ASP A 20 -17.98 13.84 4.64
CA ASP A 20 -18.76 14.21 3.45
C ASP A 20 -18.33 15.60 2.92
N ILE A 21 -17.22 15.63 2.19
CA ILE A 21 -16.63 16.82 1.56
C ILE A 21 -16.00 16.44 0.22
N GLY A 22 -15.85 17.41 -0.69
CA GLY A 22 -15.27 17.14 -2.01
C GLY A 22 -13.78 16.86 -1.99
N THR A 23 -12.99 17.71 -1.30
CA THR A 23 -11.53 17.53 -1.14
C THR A 23 -11.11 17.97 0.26
N ALA A 24 -10.49 17.08 1.00
CA ALA A 24 -10.03 17.35 2.35
C ALA A 24 -8.68 18.09 2.32
N THR A 25 -8.66 19.33 2.70
CA THR A 25 -7.44 20.15 2.86
C THR A 25 -7.21 20.59 4.31
N ALA A 26 -8.02 20.10 5.24
CA ALA A 26 -7.89 20.35 6.68
C ALA A 26 -8.53 19.21 7.48
N ALA A 27 -8.06 19.01 8.68
CA ALA A 27 -8.66 18.09 9.66
C ALA A 27 -9.23 18.92 10.85
N GLY A 28 -10.51 19.20 10.77
CA GLY A 28 -11.26 19.96 11.79
C GLY A 28 -12.21 19.08 12.60
N ASP A 29 -13.27 19.71 13.15
CA ASP A 29 -14.27 19.03 14.00
C ASP A 29 -15.00 17.89 13.28
N ALA A 30 -15.31 18.05 11.98
CA ALA A 30 -15.94 17.00 11.20
C ALA A 30 -15.05 15.76 11.09
N THR A 31 -13.76 15.95 10.82
CA THR A 31 -12.77 14.85 10.81
C THR A 31 -12.65 14.20 12.18
N LYS A 32 -12.60 14.99 13.25
CA LYS A 32 -12.58 14.48 14.61
C LYS A 32 -13.81 13.64 14.95
N GLN A 33 -15.00 14.09 14.57
CA GLN A 33 -16.24 13.35 14.78
C GLN A 33 -16.27 12.04 13.97
N ALA A 34 -15.77 12.06 12.72
CA ALA A 34 -15.68 10.89 11.87
C ALA A 34 -14.73 9.83 12.46
N ILE A 35 -13.52 10.23 12.89
CA ILE A 35 -12.55 9.34 13.55
C ILE A 35 -13.11 8.82 14.89
N ASN A 36 -13.80 9.65 15.67
CA ASN A 36 -14.44 9.20 16.90
C ASN A 36 -15.52 8.12 16.66
N LYS A 37 -16.25 8.23 15.55
CA LYS A 37 -17.26 7.24 15.15
C LYS A 37 -16.61 5.97 14.61
N THR A 38 -15.65 6.10 13.69
CA THR A 38 -15.01 4.99 13.00
C THR A 38 -13.51 5.24 12.91
N PRO A 39 -12.72 4.76 13.91
CA PRO A 39 -11.28 4.99 13.98
C PRO A 39 -10.55 4.08 12.98
N VAL A 40 -10.49 4.50 11.72
CA VAL A 40 -9.81 3.78 10.65
C VAL A 40 -8.32 3.62 10.92
N GLY A 41 -7.69 2.61 10.29
CA GLY A 41 -6.27 2.31 10.46
C GLY A 41 -5.34 3.43 9.99
N GLY A 42 -5.79 4.20 9.00
CA GLY A 42 -5.04 5.34 8.49
C GLY A 42 -5.68 5.98 7.27
N PHE A 43 -4.94 6.93 6.72
CA PHE A 43 -5.38 7.74 5.60
C PHE A 43 -4.33 7.76 4.50
N VAL A 44 -4.81 7.81 3.25
CA VAL A 44 -3.99 8.05 2.06
C VAL A 44 -4.37 9.40 1.46
N TYR A 45 -3.33 10.17 1.11
CA TYR A 45 -3.49 11.53 0.58
C TYR A 45 -2.99 11.60 -0.86
N PHE A 46 -3.66 12.43 -1.64
CA PHE A 46 -3.32 12.72 -3.03
C PHE A 46 -2.96 14.19 -3.21
N SER A 47 -2.40 14.54 -4.36
CA SER A 47 -1.93 15.90 -4.63
C SER A 47 -2.99 17.00 -4.37
N ASP A 48 -4.27 16.69 -4.55
CA ASP A 48 -5.35 17.65 -4.32
C ASP A 48 -5.55 17.98 -2.83
N ASN A 49 -5.17 17.08 -1.93
CA ASN A 49 -5.19 17.31 -0.49
C ASN A 49 -4.03 18.20 -0.01
N LEU A 50 -2.96 18.35 -0.83
CA LEU A 50 -1.68 18.93 -0.45
C LEU A 50 -1.52 20.32 -1.06
N GLN A 51 -1.71 21.39 -0.29
CA GLN A 51 -1.75 22.76 -0.79
C GLN A 51 -0.52 23.59 -0.39
N SER A 52 0.03 23.38 0.80
CA SER A 52 1.24 24.01 1.31
C SER A 52 1.81 23.20 2.48
N GLU A 53 3.08 23.41 2.80
CA GLU A 53 3.76 22.73 3.91
C GLU A 53 3.00 22.89 5.24
N GLN A 54 2.71 24.12 5.65
CA GLN A 54 2.00 24.40 6.91
C GLN A 54 0.62 23.76 6.95
N GLN A 55 -0.12 23.80 5.83
CA GLN A 55 -1.46 23.19 5.74
C GLN A 55 -1.39 21.67 5.93
N VAL A 56 -0.43 21.00 5.26
CA VAL A 56 -0.25 19.55 5.38
C VAL A 56 0.16 19.16 6.80
N GLN A 57 1.15 19.84 7.37
CA GLN A 57 1.59 19.60 8.74
C GLN A 57 0.45 19.75 9.76
N ASP A 58 -0.36 20.79 9.64
CA ASP A 58 -1.49 21.03 10.54
C ASP A 58 -2.57 19.96 10.37
N MET A 59 -2.88 19.57 9.13
CA MET A 59 -3.87 18.54 8.82
C MET A 59 -3.44 17.18 9.39
N LEU A 60 -2.22 16.73 9.08
CA LEU A 60 -1.72 15.43 9.51
C LEU A 60 -1.54 15.34 11.03
N ARG A 61 -1.02 16.40 11.67
CA ARG A 61 -0.92 16.49 13.14
C ARG A 61 -2.27 16.37 13.82
N ASN A 62 -3.31 17.03 13.28
CA ASN A 62 -4.66 16.94 13.84
C ASN A 62 -5.22 15.52 13.71
N VAL A 63 -5.03 14.85 12.56
CA VAL A 63 -5.45 13.45 12.37
C VAL A 63 -4.75 12.52 13.36
N GLN A 64 -3.43 12.65 13.53
CA GLN A 64 -2.70 11.89 14.55
C GLN A 64 -3.29 12.08 15.94
N LYS A 65 -3.44 13.34 16.34
CA LYS A 65 -4.03 13.66 17.64
C LYS A 65 -5.41 13.04 17.82
N TYR A 66 -6.27 13.09 16.81
CA TYR A 66 -7.62 12.53 16.93
C TYR A 66 -7.61 11.00 17.01
N SER A 67 -6.69 10.33 16.31
CA SER A 67 -6.51 8.88 16.41
C SER A 67 -6.02 8.47 17.81
N GLU A 68 -4.96 9.12 18.29
CA GLU A 68 -4.38 8.85 19.61
C GLU A 68 -5.36 9.15 20.74
N ASP A 69 -6.07 10.26 20.69
CA ASP A 69 -7.11 10.63 21.68
C ASP A 69 -8.25 9.57 21.70
N ARG A 70 -8.56 8.94 20.54
CA ARG A 70 -9.70 8.01 20.41
C ARG A 70 -9.36 6.58 20.79
N ILE A 71 -8.23 6.03 20.37
CA ILE A 71 -7.89 4.61 20.53
C ILE A 71 -6.49 4.37 21.13
N GLY A 72 -5.74 5.43 21.46
CA GLY A 72 -4.39 5.31 22.01
C GLY A 72 -3.34 4.82 20.99
N LEU A 73 -3.60 4.91 19.70
CA LEU A 73 -2.69 4.50 18.62
C LEU A 73 -2.60 5.58 17.54
N PRO A 74 -1.42 5.76 16.93
CA PRO A 74 -1.27 6.63 15.77
C PRO A 74 -2.03 6.08 14.56
N ALA A 75 -2.36 6.96 13.60
CA ALA A 75 -2.85 6.59 12.29
C ALA A 75 -1.68 6.37 11.32
N PHE A 76 -1.80 5.46 10.36
CA PHE A 76 -0.96 5.48 9.17
C PHE A 76 -1.35 6.70 8.31
N LEU A 77 -0.40 7.58 8.05
CA LEU A 77 -0.56 8.75 7.20
C LEU A 77 0.29 8.52 5.96
N SER A 78 -0.36 8.17 4.86
CA SER A 78 0.31 7.61 3.70
C SER A 78 0.15 8.44 2.43
N VAL A 79 1.08 8.25 1.52
CA VAL A 79 1.14 8.89 0.20
C VAL A 79 1.84 7.97 -0.79
N ASP A 80 1.64 8.17 -2.10
CA ASP A 80 2.47 7.58 -3.15
C ASP A 80 3.55 8.59 -3.56
N GLU A 81 4.76 8.43 -3.08
CA GLU A 81 5.89 9.30 -3.40
C GLU A 81 7.08 8.45 -3.88
N GLU A 82 6.89 7.82 -5.07
CA GLU A 82 7.94 6.98 -5.67
C GLU A 82 9.07 7.80 -6.31
N GLY A 83 8.77 9.04 -6.67
CA GLY A 83 9.58 9.90 -7.53
C GLY A 83 9.14 9.89 -8.99
N GLY A 84 9.54 10.90 -9.75
CA GLY A 84 9.23 11.03 -11.17
C GLY A 84 7.72 11.06 -11.46
N THR A 85 7.24 10.07 -12.20
CA THR A 85 5.82 10.04 -12.64
C THR A 85 4.82 9.77 -11.51
N VAL A 86 5.25 9.20 -10.39
CA VAL A 86 4.40 8.95 -9.22
C VAL A 86 5.01 9.67 -8.01
N ALA A 87 4.67 10.94 -7.88
CA ALA A 87 5.12 11.80 -6.79
C ALA A 87 3.99 12.79 -6.45
N ARG A 88 3.30 12.57 -5.33
CA ARG A 88 2.13 13.39 -4.96
C ARG A 88 2.50 14.71 -4.31
N VAL A 89 3.69 14.79 -3.74
CA VAL A 89 4.27 16.01 -3.14
C VAL A 89 5.15 16.73 -4.15
N ALA A 90 6.22 16.10 -4.61
CA ALA A 90 7.25 16.75 -5.44
C ALA A 90 6.73 17.20 -6.79
N SER A 91 5.79 16.47 -7.43
CA SER A 91 5.27 16.84 -8.74
C SER A 91 4.34 18.06 -8.75
N THR A 92 3.85 18.49 -7.58
CA THR A 92 2.86 19.60 -7.52
C THR A 92 3.49 20.98 -7.74
N GLY A 93 4.79 21.13 -7.51
CA GLY A 93 5.48 22.43 -7.50
C GLY A 93 5.05 23.38 -6.37
N ARG A 94 4.30 22.88 -5.38
CA ARG A 94 3.82 23.64 -4.21
C ARG A 94 4.76 23.58 -3.03
N PHE A 95 5.71 22.64 -3.05
CA PHE A 95 6.65 22.36 -1.98
C PHE A 95 8.06 22.59 -2.48
N ASP A 96 8.92 23.17 -1.63
CA ASP A 96 10.35 23.34 -1.94
C ASP A 96 11.10 22.03 -1.63
N VAL A 97 10.81 21.00 -2.42
CA VAL A 97 11.39 19.67 -2.27
C VAL A 97 12.01 19.21 -3.60
N THR A 98 12.97 18.31 -3.50
CA THR A 98 13.64 17.74 -4.68
C THR A 98 12.84 16.58 -5.25
N ASP A 99 12.41 16.68 -6.52
CA ASP A 99 11.96 15.51 -7.27
C ASP A 99 13.18 14.66 -7.66
N VAL A 100 13.24 13.45 -7.17
CA VAL A 100 14.34 12.50 -7.43
C VAL A 100 14.31 11.90 -8.84
N GLY A 101 13.22 12.15 -9.58
CA GLY A 101 13.01 11.67 -10.95
C GLY A 101 12.61 10.20 -11.06
N ASP A 102 12.57 9.70 -12.29
CA ASP A 102 12.15 8.33 -12.59
C ASP A 102 13.16 7.29 -12.08
N MET A 103 12.70 6.28 -11.33
CA MET A 103 13.53 5.20 -10.80
C MET A 103 14.24 4.38 -11.89
N ALA A 104 13.65 4.32 -13.11
CA ALA A 104 14.31 3.68 -14.26
C ALA A 104 15.66 4.33 -14.61
N LYS A 105 15.85 5.63 -14.38
CA LYS A 105 17.14 6.31 -14.61
C LYS A 105 18.16 5.93 -13.53
N ILE A 106 17.71 5.83 -12.28
CA ILE A 106 18.55 5.36 -11.16
C ILE A 106 18.95 3.90 -11.41
N GLY A 107 18.01 3.05 -11.81
CA GLY A 107 18.27 1.66 -12.18
C GLY A 107 19.31 1.51 -13.30
N ALA A 108 19.19 2.34 -14.33
CA ALA A 108 20.15 2.35 -15.46
C ALA A 108 21.56 2.79 -15.06
N SER A 109 21.73 3.54 -13.96
CA SER A 109 23.06 3.93 -13.45
C SER A 109 23.81 2.76 -12.82
N GLY A 110 23.12 1.73 -12.34
CA GLY A 110 23.70 0.62 -11.58
C GLY A 110 24.21 1.02 -10.19
N ASP A 111 23.99 2.25 -9.74
CA ASP A 111 24.50 2.78 -8.47
C ASP A 111 23.45 2.72 -7.37
N VAL A 112 23.56 1.71 -6.51
CA VAL A 112 22.67 1.48 -5.36
C VAL A 112 22.65 2.67 -4.38
N GLN A 113 23.76 3.44 -4.28
CA GLN A 113 23.79 4.60 -3.39
C GLN A 113 22.89 5.72 -3.89
N GLN A 114 22.68 5.87 -5.20
CA GLN A 114 21.71 6.83 -5.72
C GLN A 114 20.28 6.44 -5.34
N ALA A 115 19.94 5.14 -5.36
CA ALA A 115 18.63 4.65 -4.90
C ALA A 115 18.43 4.94 -3.41
N LYS A 116 19.46 4.70 -2.58
CA LYS A 116 19.40 5.01 -1.16
C LYS A 116 19.21 6.51 -0.92
N GLN A 117 19.96 7.35 -1.63
CA GLN A 117 19.86 8.80 -1.52
C GLN A 117 18.48 9.32 -1.99
N ALA A 118 17.87 8.68 -2.99
CA ALA A 118 16.50 9.00 -3.39
C ALA A 118 15.52 8.73 -2.23
N GLY A 119 15.63 7.56 -1.58
CA GLY A 119 14.84 7.24 -0.40
C GLY A 119 15.08 8.18 0.79
N GLU A 120 16.33 8.59 1.05
CA GLU A 120 16.68 9.57 2.09
C GLU A 120 16.06 10.95 1.78
N THR A 121 16.11 11.39 0.53
CA THR A 121 15.52 12.66 0.09
C THR A 121 14.00 12.65 0.28
N ILE A 122 13.32 11.62 -0.22
CA ILE A 122 11.87 11.45 -0.08
C ILE A 122 11.50 11.36 1.41
N GLY A 123 12.17 10.50 2.17
CA GLY A 123 11.90 10.29 3.59
C GLY A 123 12.04 11.57 4.41
N SER A 124 13.03 12.42 4.10
CA SER A 124 13.25 13.69 4.79
C SER A 124 12.03 14.59 4.69
N TYR A 125 11.58 14.94 3.49
CA TYR A 125 10.45 15.86 3.38
C TYR A 125 9.10 15.22 3.74
N LEU A 126 8.91 13.91 3.54
CA LEU A 126 7.70 13.24 3.98
C LEU A 126 7.56 13.26 5.52
N SER A 127 8.65 12.97 6.25
CA SER A 127 8.69 13.05 7.70
C SER A 127 8.44 14.47 8.21
N GLU A 128 9.07 15.48 7.58
CA GLU A 128 8.87 16.89 7.92
C GLU A 128 7.42 17.35 7.72
N LEU A 129 6.73 16.82 6.70
CA LEU A 129 5.31 17.06 6.45
C LEU A 129 4.39 16.31 7.42
N GLY A 130 4.89 15.24 8.08
CA GLY A 130 4.14 14.41 9.03
C GLY A 130 3.61 13.10 8.46
N PHE A 131 4.02 12.69 7.27
CA PHE A 131 3.76 11.34 6.74
C PHE A 131 4.64 10.30 7.43
N ASN A 132 4.12 9.10 7.61
CA ASN A 132 4.82 8.00 8.26
C ASN A 132 4.80 6.69 7.45
N LEU A 133 4.14 6.71 6.29
CA LEU A 133 4.03 5.56 5.37
C LEU A 133 4.10 6.06 3.93
N ASP A 134 4.97 5.46 3.12
CA ASP A 134 5.07 5.71 1.69
C ASP A 134 4.77 4.43 0.91
N PHE A 135 3.84 4.50 -0.06
CA PHE A 135 3.61 3.41 -1.00
C PHE A 135 4.73 3.35 -2.05
N ALA A 136 5.94 3.18 -1.58
CA ALA A 136 7.19 2.99 -2.31
C ALA A 136 8.10 2.03 -1.52
N PRO A 137 9.03 1.32 -2.17
CA PRO A 137 9.41 1.39 -3.58
C PRO A 137 8.52 0.56 -4.52
N ASP A 138 8.50 0.93 -5.81
CA ASP A 138 8.12 0.02 -6.89
C ASP A 138 9.21 -1.06 -7.03
N ALA A 139 8.88 -2.29 -6.65
CA ALA A 139 9.77 -3.44 -6.65
C ALA A 139 9.51 -4.38 -7.86
N ASP A 140 8.81 -3.88 -8.87
CA ASP A 140 8.47 -4.64 -10.07
C ASP A 140 9.66 -4.83 -11.00
N VAL A 141 9.90 -6.05 -11.44
CA VAL A 141 10.91 -6.38 -12.44
C VAL A 141 10.31 -6.25 -13.83
N LEU A 142 10.79 -5.31 -14.65
CA LEU A 142 10.25 -5.04 -15.98
C LEU A 142 10.64 -6.14 -16.98
N THR A 143 10.02 -7.31 -16.88
CA THR A 143 10.28 -8.44 -17.76
C THR A 143 9.45 -8.41 -19.04
N ASN A 144 8.34 -7.67 -19.07
CA ASN A 144 7.60 -7.36 -20.29
C ASN A 144 7.97 -5.95 -20.78
N PRO A 145 8.73 -5.79 -21.87
CA PRO A 145 9.17 -4.48 -22.36
C PRO A 145 8.02 -3.59 -22.89
N ASP A 146 6.86 -4.18 -23.17
CA ASP A 146 5.67 -3.48 -23.64
C ASP A 146 4.81 -2.96 -22.49
N ASN A 147 5.14 -3.30 -21.23
CA ASN A 147 4.47 -2.78 -20.07
C ASN A 147 4.78 -1.29 -19.91
N THR A 148 3.75 -0.44 -20.04
CA THR A 148 3.87 1.01 -19.91
C THR A 148 3.59 1.52 -18.50
N VAL A 149 2.96 0.69 -17.65
CA VAL A 149 2.50 1.08 -16.30
C VAL A 149 3.67 1.31 -15.36
N VAL A 150 4.65 0.38 -15.36
CA VAL A 150 5.81 0.45 -14.46
C VAL A 150 7.13 0.81 -15.14
N LYS A 151 7.12 1.07 -16.44
CA LYS A 151 8.35 1.29 -17.26
C LYS A 151 9.28 2.38 -16.72
N LYS A 152 8.73 3.45 -16.14
CA LYS A 152 9.52 4.56 -15.57
C LYS A 152 9.72 4.41 -14.06
N ARG A 153 8.90 3.60 -13.43
CA ARG A 153 8.84 3.40 -11.98
C ARG A 153 9.79 2.30 -11.53
N SER A 154 9.90 1.21 -12.31
CA SER A 154 10.79 0.08 -12.07
C SER A 154 12.26 0.47 -12.25
N PHE A 155 13.14 -0.13 -11.45
CA PHE A 155 14.61 -0.01 -11.61
C PHE A 155 15.17 -0.78 -12.82
N GLY A 156 14.35 -1.56 -13.54
CA GLY A 156 14.73 -2.25 -14.77
C GLY A 156 14.30 -3.71 -14.85
N SER A 157 14.96 -4.45 -15.72
CA SER A 157 14.62 -5.85 -16.04
C SER A 157 15.51 -6.89 -15.35
N ASP A 158 16.58 -6.48 -14.69
CA ASP A 158 17.41 -7.38 -13.88
C ASP A 158 16.83 -7.48 -12.46
N PRO A 159 16.35 -8.66 -12.04
CA PRO A 159 15.72 -8.81 -10.74
C PRO A 159 16.65 -8.53 -9.55
N ARG A 160 17.97 -8.68 -9.71
CA ARG A 160 18.94 -8.37 -8.66
C ARG A 160 19.10 -6.86 -8.50
N VAL A 161 19.20 -6.14 -9.62
CA VAL A 161 19.25 -4.67 -9.60
C VAL A 161 17.99 -4.11 -8.95
N VAL A 162 16.81 -4.58 -9.36
CA VAL A 162 15.53 -4.16 -8.76
C VAL A 162 15.51 -4.48 -7.26
N SER A 163 15.94 -5.66 -6.87
CA SER A 163 15.99 -6.11 -5.48
C SER A 163 16.90 -5.22 -4.61
N ASP A 164 18.13 -4.96 -5.07
CA ASP A 164 19.11 -4.18 -4.30
C ASP A 164 18.68 -2.71 -4.19
N MET A 165 18.16 -2.14 -5.27
CA MET A 165 17.73 -0.74 -5.31
C MET A 165 16.44 -0.48 -4.54
N SER A 166 15.45 -1.38 -4.63
CA SER A 166 14.23 -1.28 -3.82
C SER A 166 14.55 -1.33 -2.33
N LEU A 167 15.45 -2.23 -1.92
CA LEU A 167 15.93 -2.29 -0.53
C LEU A 167 16.63 -1.00 -0.13
N ALA A 168 17.46 -0.43 -1.00
CA ALA A 168 18.17 0.80 -0.72
C ALA A 168 17.23 2.01 -0.53
N VAL A 169 16.19 2.14 -1.37
CA VAL A 169 15.14 3.16 -1.18
C VAL A 169 14.44 2.98 0.16
N ALA A 170 14.01 1.76 0.49
CA ALA A 170 13.34 1.48 1.76
C ALA A 170 14.23 1.80 2.97
N GLN A 171 15.53 1.52 2.88
CA GLN A 171 16.50 1.91 3.92
C GLN A 171 16.66 3.42 4.04
N GLY A 172 16.58 4.15 2.93
CA GLY A 172 16.61 5.61 2.93
C GLY A 172 15.38 6.21 3.62
N LEU A 173 14.18 5.75 3.29
CA LEU A 173 12.92 6.13 3.94
C LEU A 173 12.96 5.85 5.47
N ALA A 174 13.45 4.68 5.84
CA ALA A 174 13.52 4.25 7.25
C ALA A 174 14.43 5.15 8.11
N GLN A 175 15.46 5.78 7.54
CA GLN A 175 16.30 6.75 8.28
C GLN A 175 15.51 7.96 8.77
N HIS A 176 14.39 8.27 8.12
CA HIS A 176 13.49 9.36 8.47
C HIS A 176 12.19 8.88 9.12
N GLN A 177 12.15 7.62 9.62
CA GLN A 177 10.99 7.03 10.28
C GLN A 177 9.73 6.95 9.38
N VAL A 178 9.93 6.86 8.07
CA VAL A 178 8.88 6.61 7.09
C VAL A 178 8.92 5.13 6.71
N TYR A 179 7.82 4.41 6.94
CA TYR A 179 7.68 3.03 6.52
C TYR A 179 7.52 2.95 5.00
N SER A 180 8.17 1.96 4.41
CA SER A 180 8.07 1.63 2.99
C SER A 180 7.05 0.52 2.74
N VAL A 181 6.38 0.56 1.58
CA VAL A 181 5.50 -0.50 1.09
C VAL A 181 6.04 -1.02 -0.23
N TYR A 182 6.55 -2.26 -0.24
CA TYR A 182 7.03 -2.90 -1.47
C TYR A 182 5.85 -3.30 -2.35
N LYS A 183 5.85 -2.87 -3.61
CA LYS A 183 4.75 -3.10 -4.55
C LYS A 183 5.27 -3.41 -5.96
N HIS A 184 4.50 -4.16 -6.74
CA HIS A 184 3.15 -4.69 -6.56
C HIS A 184 3.20 -6.22 -6.62
N PHE A 185 3.14 -6.90 -5.47
CA PHE A 185 3.21 -8.37 -5.41
C PHE A 185 2.08 -9.02 -6.22
N PRO A 186 2.32 -10.06 -7.07
CA PRO A 186 3.58 -10.82 -7.23
C PRO A 186 4.55 -10.25 -8.27
N GLY A 187 4.30 -9.09 -8.87
CA GLY A 187 5.14 -8.42 -9.85
C GLY A 187 4.34 -7.91 -11.05
N HIS A 188 4.17 -6.59 -11.13
CA HIS A 188 3.43 -5.93 -12.21
C HIS A 188 4.25 -5.84 -13.51
N GLY A 189 5.58 -5.90 -13.42
CA GLY A 189 6.46 -5.71 -14.58
C GLY A 189 6.39 -6.82 -15.65
N ALA A 190 5.78 -7.96 -15.31
CA ALA A 190 5.53 -9.06 -16.23
C ALA A 190 4.15 -9.02 -16.91
N THR A 191 3.26 -8.11 -16.51
CA THR A 191 1.85 -8.18 -16.91
C THR A 191 1.60 -7.69 -18.32
N VAL A 192 0.51 -8.21 -18.87
CA VAL A 192 -0.23 -7.65 -20.00
C VAL A 192 -1.49 -6.99 -19.43
N GLY A 193 -1.80 -5.77 -19.88
CA GLY A 193 -2.92 -4.97 -19.39
C GLY A 193 -2.52 -4.01 -18.25
N ASP A 194 -3.49 -3.18 -17.87
CA ASP A 194 -3.36 -2.15 -16.83
C ASP A 194 -4.50 -2.32 -15.81
N THR A 195 -4.17 -2.56 -14.57
CA THR A 195 -5.13 -2.79 -13.46
C THR A 195 -6.02 -1.58 -13.18
N HIS A 196 -5.60 -0.37 -13.58
CA HIS A 196 -6.42 0.83 -13.50
C HIS A 196 -7.57 0.84 -14.53
N GLN A 197 -7.38 0.13 -15.64
CA GLN A 197 -8.35 0.07 -16.75
C GLN A 197 -9.11 -1.26 -16.81
N GLY A 198 -8.83 -2.21 -15.89
CA GLY A 198 -9.48 -3.50 -15.84
C GLY A 198 -8.50 -4.66 -15.61
N TYR A 199 -8.70 -5.75 -16.34
CA TYR A 199 -7.97 -7.00 -16.15
C TYR A 199 -6.49 -6.90 -16.55
N ALA A 200 -5.60 -7.26 -15.63
CA ALA A 200 -4.19 -7.45 -15.91
C ALA A 200 -3.74 -8.82 -15.43
N TYR A 201 -2.90 -9.50 -16.20
CA TYR A 201 -2.47 -10.85 -15.89
C TYR A 201 -1.03 -11.14 -16.28
N THR A 202 -0.49 -12.23 -15.73
CA THR A 202 0.77 -12.84 -16.15
C THR A 202 0.58 -14.31 -16.43
N ASP A 203 1.16 -14.79 -17.53
CA ASP A 203 1.15 -16.22 -17.93
C ASP A 203 2.30 -17.01 -17.28
N LYS A 204 3.06 -16.42 -16.38
CA LYS A 204 4.17 -17.10 -15.70
C LYS A 204 3.68 -18.14 -14.71
N THR A 205 4.41 -19.25 -14.64
CA THR A 205 4.29 -20.23 -13.55
C THR A 205 4.93 -19.69 -12.28
N LEU A 206 4.66 -20.33 -11.14
CA LEU A 206 5.30 -19.97 -9.87
C LEU A 206 6.83 -20.07 -9.94
N ASP A 207 7.36 -21.10 -10.60
CA ASP A 207 8.81 -21.27 -10.75
C ASP A 207 9.44 -20.15 -11.59
N GLU A 208 8.76 -19.69 -12.63
CA GLU A 208 9.19 -18.53 -13.42
C GLU A 208 9.14 -17.23 -12.61
N LEU A 209 8.09 -17.02 -11.79
CA LEU A 209 8.01 -15.88 -10.91
C LEU A 209 9.13 -15.88 -9.84
N LYS A 210 9.45 -17.03 -9.27
CA LYS A 210 10.55 -17.20 -8.30
C LYS A 210 11.93 -16.91 -8.89
N GLN A 211 12.10 -17.07 -10.19
CA GLN A 211 13.37 -16.76 -10.87
C GLN A 211 13.53 -15.28 -11.21
N SER A 212 12.49 -14.48 -11.04
CA SER A 212 12.47 -13.07 -11.47
C SER A 212 11.66 -12.18 -10.53
N GLU A 213 10.34 -12.12 -10.69
CA GLU A 213 9.46 -11.14 -10.05
C GLU A 213 9.45 -11.22 -8.51
N LEU A 214 9.60 -12.42 -7.94
CA LEU A 214 9.56 -12.61 -6.49
C LEU A 214 10.90 -12.31 -5.79
N ILE A 215 12.01 -12.19 -6.51
CA ILE A 215 13.34 -11.92 -5.93
C ILE A 215 13.37 -10.65 -5.10
N PRO A 216 12.85 -9.49 -5.56
CA PRO A 216 12.80 -8.28 -4.74
C PRO A 216 11.97 -8.44 -3.46
N PHE A 217 10.86 -9.17 -3.53
CA PHE A 217 10.01 -9.43 -2.35
C PHE A 217 10.68 -10.40 -1.37
N GLU A 218 11.38 -11.43 -1.84
CA GLU A 218 12.18 -12.32 -0.98
C GLU A 218 13.24 -11.53 -0.22
N ASN A 219 13.96 -10.63 -0.89
CA ASN A 219 14.93 -9.75 -0.26
C ASN A 219 14.28 -8.79 0.75
N ALA A 220 13.13 -8.21 0.42
CA ALA A 220 12.36 -7.38 1.33
C ALA A 220 11.97 -8.13 2.61
N ILE A 221 11.50 -9.37 2.49
CA ILE A 221 11.14 -10.25 3.62
C ILE A 221 12.36 -10.55 4.49
N GLN A 222 13.49 -10.91 3.88
CA GLN A 222 14.74 -11.18 4.59
C GLN A 222 15.28 -9.96 5.34
N ASN A 223 14.90 -8.75 4.92
CA ASN A 223 15.26 -7.48 5.55
C ASN A 223 14.10 -6.89 6.38
N ASN A 224 13.14 -7.72 6.80
CA ASN A 224 12.06 -7.37 7.71
C ASN A 224 11.15 -6.24 7.20
N ALA A 225 10.80 -6.26 5.91
CA ALA A 225 9.83 -5.33 5.35
C ALA A 225 8.52 -5.37 6.15
N ALA A 226 8.09 -4.20 6.64
CA ALA A 226 6.87 -4.10 7.44
C ALA A 226 5.60 -4.24 6.58
N PHE A 227 5.65 -3.80 5.31
CA PHE A 227 4.51 -3.81 4.40
C PHE A 227 4.87 -4.36 3.02
N ILE A 228 3.96 -5.17 2.48
CA ILE A 228 3.94 -5.60 1.07
C ILE A 228 2.53 -5.35 0.51
N MET A 229 2.44 -4.73 -0.66
CA MET A 229 1.17 -4.51 -1.36
C MET A 229 0.89 -5.63 -2.34
N ALA A 230 -0.27 -6.27 -2.18
CA ALA A 230 -0.77 -7.28 -3.10
C ALA A 230 -1.61 -6.61 -4.22
N ALA A 231 -1.18 -6.81 -5.46
CA ALA A 231 -1.78 -6.19 -6.64
C ALA A 231 -3.05 -6.87 -7.14
N HIS A 232 -3.79 -6.17 -8.00
CA HIS A 232 -4.94 -6.72 -8.71
C HIS A 232 -4.52 -7.44 -10.01
N ILE A 233 -3.49 -8.27 -9.91
CA ILE A 233 -2.91 -9.03 -11.00
C ILE A 233 -3.33 -10.49 -10.89
N SER A 234 -3.88 -11.04 -11.95
CA SER A 234 -4.19 -12.46 -12.05
C SER A 234 -2.98 -13.26 -12.53
N ALA A 235 -2.79 -14.44 -11.95
CA ALA A 235 -1.75 -15.37 -12.33
C ALA A 235 -2.36 -16.79 -12.51
N PRO A 236 -3.15 -17.03 -13.57
CA PRO A 236 -3.97 -18.24 -13.70
C PRO A 236 -3.16 -19.53 -13.75
N ARG A 237 -1.89 -19.48 -14.20
CA ARG A 237 -1.01 -20.66 -14.14
C ARG A 237 -0.48 -20.98 -12.73
N VAL A 238 -0.70 -20.07 -11.78
CA VAL A 238 -0.34 -20.28 -10.37
C VAL A 238 -1.58 -20.58 -9.53
N THR A 239 -2.65 -19.82 -9.71
CA THR A 239 -3.87 -19.93 -8.90
C THR A 239 -4.88 -20.93 -9.44
N GLY A 240 -4.84 -21.22 -10.74
CA GLY A 240 -5.82 -22.07 -11.43
C GLY A 240 -7.08 -21.33 -11.88
N ASP A 241 -7.19 -20.04 -11.58
CA ASP A 241 -8.30 -19.15 -11.95
C ASP A 241 -7.81 -17.70 -12.17
N ASP A 242 -8.73 -16.81 -12.55
CA ASP A 242 -8.45 -15.40 -12.82
C ASP A 242 -8.58 -14.50 -11.58
N THR A 243 -8.66 -15.06 -10.37
CA THR A 243 -8.73 -14.28 -9.14
C THR A 243 -7.46 -13.43 -8.97
N PRO A 244 -7.57 -12.11 -8.82
CA PRO A 244 -6.39 -11.25 -8.64
C PRO A 244 -5.67 -11.56 -7.33
N ALA A 245 -4.35 -11.34 -7.31
CA ALA A 245 -3.48 -11.69 -6.19
C ALA A 245 -3.96 -11.10 -4.86
N SER A 246 -4.47 -9.86 -4.86
CA SER A 246 -5.05 -9.19 -3.69
C SER A 246 -6.25 -9.90 -3.07
N LEU A 247 -6.93 -10.77 -3.83
CA LEU A 247 -8.12 -11.53 -3.41
C LEU A 247 -7.86 -13.04 -3.38
N SER A 248 -6.64 -13.48 -3.69
CA SER A 248 -6.28 -14.88 -3.83
C SER A 248 -5.61 -15.44 -2.58
N LYS A 249 -6.27 -16.41 -1.95
CA LYS A 249 -5.69 -17.16 -0.82
C LYS A 249 -4.39 -17.86 -1.23
N THR A 250 -4.33 -18.42 -2.44
CA THR A 250 -3.12 -19.06 -2.97
C THR A 250 -1.96 -18.07 -3.00
N MET A 251 -2.19 -16.85 -3.49
CA MET A 251 -1.12 -15.86 -3.60
C MET A 251 -0.68 -15.31 -2.25
N ILE A 252 -1.63 -14.90 -1.39
CA ILE A 252 -1.29 -14.25 -0.10
C ILE A 252 -0.96 -15.29 0.97
N THR A 253 -1.89 -16.23 1.25
CA THR A 253 -1.70 -17.15 2.38
C THR A 253 -0.72 -18.25 2.05
N ASP A 254 -0.88 -18.93 0.88
CA ASP A 254 -0.10 -20.13 0.63
C ASP A 254 1.31 -19.80 0.11
N ILE A 255 1.46 -18.76 -0.74
CA ILE A 255 2.76 -18.38 -1.32
C ILE A 255 3.45 -17.31 -0.46
N LEU A 256 2.89 -16.10 -0.35
CA LEU A 256 3.59 -14.99 0.33
C LEU A 256 3.84 -15.30 1.81
N ARG A 257 2.81 -15.74 2.54
CA ARG A 257 2.99 -16.09 3.96
C ARG A 257 3.60 -17.47 4.17
N GLY A 258 3.06 -18.51 3.50
CA GLY A 258 3.44 -19.90 3.73
C GLY A 258 4.80 -20.27 3.16
N GLN A 259 5.02 -20.05 1.84
CA GLN A 259 6.26 -20.45 1.18
C GLN A 259 7.39 -19.44 1.34
N MET A 260 7.09 -18.12 1.25
CA MET A 260 8.09 -17.06 1.38
C MET A 260 8.31 -16.62 2.83
N GLY A 261 7.44 -17.03 3.78
CA GLY A 261 7.61 -16.78 5.21
C GLY A 261 7.30 -15.35 5.65
N TYR A 262 6.48 -14.60 4.91
CA TYR A 262 6.16 -13.22 5.26
C TYR A 262 5.17 -13.12 6.42
N ASP A 263 5.55 -12.45 7.50
CA ASP A 263 4.68 -12.21 8.66
C ASP A 263 4.37 -10.71 8.90
N GLY A 264 4.77 -9.83 8.00
CA GLY A 264 4.41 -8.41 8.03
C GLY A 264 2.98 -8.15 7.55
N ILE A 265 2.66 -6.86 7.40
CA ILE A 265 1.35 -6.38 6.96
C ILE A 265 1.22 -6.54 5.43
N VAL A 266 0.19 -7.26 4.99
CA VAL A 266 -0.22 -7.28 3.58
C VAL A 266 -1.33 -6.26 3.40
N VAL A 267 -1.05 -5.22 2.60
CA VAL A 267 -2.04 -4.25 2.15
C VAL A 267 -2.49 -4.58 0.73
N THR A 268 -3.76 -4.43 0.41
CA THR A 268 -4.22 -4.56 -0.98
C THR A 268 -3.78 -3.34 -1.79
N ASP A 269 -3.67 -3.46 -3.10
CA ASP A 269 -3.74 -2.31 -3.97
C ASP A 269 -5.11 -1.62 -3.85
N ALA A 270 -5.27 -0.43 -4.41
CA ALA A 270 -6.47 0.39 -4.23
C ALA A 270 -7.73 -0.31 -4.75
N MET A 271 -8.68 -0.59 -3.86
CA MET A 271 -9.85 -1.43 -4.16
C MET A 271 -10.91 -0.71 -5.01
N ASN A 272 -10.77 0.58 -5.25
CA ASN A 272 -11.58 1.36 -6.19
C ASN A 272 -11.09 1.27 -7.65
N MET A 273 -10.07 0.46 -7.94
CA MET A 273 -9.58 0.24 -9.31
C MET A 273 -10.52 -0.67 -10.09
N GLY A 274 -10.63 -0.43 -11.42
CA GLY A 274 -11.54 -1.15 -12.33
C GLY A 274 -11.39 -2.68 -12.28
N ALA A 275 -10.17 -3.18 -12.08
CA ALA A 275 -9.91 -4.63 -11.93
C ALA A 275 -10.72 -5.30 -10.79
N VAL A 276 -11.18 -4.53 -9.81
CA VAL A 276 -11.99 -5.01 -8.68
C VAL A 276 -13.44 -4.59 -8.82
N THR A 277 -13.70 -3.29 -9.05
CA THR A 277 -15.06 -2.71 -9.01
C THR A 277 -15.98 -3.22 -10.12
N GLU A 278 -15.41 -3.70 -11.23
CA GLU A 278 -16.19 -4.34 -12.31
C GLU A 278 -16.74 -5.73 -11.94
N GLN A 279 -16.19 -6.37 -10.90
CA GLN A 279 -16.52 -7.75 -10.56
C GLN A 279 -17.11 -7.92 -9.15
N TYR A 280 -16.78 -7.01 -8.23
CA TYR A 280 -17.13 -7.15 -6.81
C TYR A 280 -17.70 -5.85 -6.26
N THR A 281 -18.69 -5.98 -5.36
CA THR A 281 -19.07 -4.86 -4.50
C THR A 281 -17.97 -4.58 -3.47
N SER A 282 -17.99 -3.40 -2.86
CA SER A 282 -17.00 -3.03 -1.84
C SER A 282 -16.98 -4.00 -0.66
N ALA A 283 -18.16 -4.47 -0.23
CA ALA A 283 -18.30 -5.50 0.81
C ALA A 283 -17.66 -6.83 0.40
N GLN A 284 -17.97 -7.31 -0.81
CA GLN A 284 -17.43 -8.57 -1.33
C GLN A 284 -15.91 -8.52 -1.47
N ALA A 285 -15.37 -7.43 -2.01
CA ALA A 285 -13.95 -7.25 -2.22
C ALA A 285 -13.19 -7.21 -0.89
N ALA A 286 -13.66 -6.45 0.09
CA ALA A 286 -13.04 -6.36 1.41
C ALA A 286 -13.03 -7.73 2.13
N VAL A 287 -14.16 -8.42 2.14
CA VAL A 287 -14.28 -9.76 2.77
C VAL A 287 -13.34 -10.75 2.10
N LYS A 288 -13.30 -10.79 0.75
CA LYS A 288 -12.42 -11.69 -0.01
C LYS A 288 -10.93 -11.40 0.26
N ALA A 289 -10.53 -10.13 0.30
CA ALA A 289 -9.15 -9.75 0.61
C ALA A 289 -8.72 -10.25 1.99
N LEU A 290 -9.55 -10.06 3.01
CA LEU A 290 -9.29 -10.52 4.37
C LEU A 290 -9.28 -12.06 4.47
N GLN A 291 -10.17 -12.75 3.74
CA GLN A 291 -10.16 -14.22 3.63
C GLN A 291 -8.90 -14.73 2.94
N ALA A 292 -8.41 -14.00 1.94
CA ALA A 292 -7.18 -14.33 1.23
C ALA A 292 -5.92 -14.18 2.09
N GLY A 293 -5.99 -13.43 3.19
CA GLY A 293 -4.87 -13.21 4.12
C GLY A 293 -4.30 -11.80 4.12
N ALA A 294 -4.92 -10.84 3.41
CA ALA A 294 -4.59 -9.42 3.52
C ALA A 294 -4.96 -8.89 4.92
N ASP A 295 -4.20 -7.93 5.42
CA ASP A 295 -4.42 -7.30 6.72
C ASP A 295 -5.09 -5.93 6.60
N VAL A 296 -4.81 -5.24 5.51
CA VAL A 296 -5.30 -3.89 5.26
C VAL A 296 -5.96 -3.81 3.88
N VAL A 297 -7.16 -3.27 3.86
CA VAL A 297 -7.95 -2.96 2.66
C VAL A 297 -7.73 -1.48 2.34
N LEU A 298 -7.10 -1.19 1.20
CA LEU A 298 -6.79 0.15 0.76
C LEU A 298 -7.92 0.70 -0.12
N MET A 299 -8.47 1.86 0.23
CA MET A 299 -9.39 2.65 -0.60
C MET A 299 -10.52 1.84 -1.25
N PRO A 300 -11.41 1.17 -0.47
CA PRO A 300 -12.62 0.60 -1.06
C PRO A 300 -13.45 1.70 -1.74
N GLU A 301 -14.13 1.38 -2.84
CA GLU A 301 -14.97 2.33 -3.59
C GLU A 301 -16.06 2.95 -2.69
N ASP A 302 -16.73 2.13 -1.90
CA ASP A 302 -17.63 2.54 -0.82
C ASP A 302 -17.11 2.00 0.52
N PHE A 303 -16.52 2.88 1.32
CA PHE A 303 -15.98 2.50 2.63
C PHE A 303 -17.06 2.01 3.59
N GLN A 304 -18.25 2.63 3.61
CA GLN A 304 -19.30 2.24 4.54
C GLN A 304 -19.83 0.84 4.20
N GLU A 305 -20.00 0.54 2.91
CA GLU A 305 -20.39 -0.80 2.45
C GLU A 305 -19.31 -1.84 2.80
N ALA A 306 -18.04 -1.54 2.54
CA ALA A 306 -16.91 -2.42 2.85
C ALA A 306 -16.82 -2.72 4.35
N TYR A 307 -16.85 -1.67 5.17
CA TYR A 307 -16.78 -1.78 6.63
C TYR A 307 -17.94 -2.59 7.21
N GLN A 308 -19.18 -2.29 6.80
CA GLN A 308 -20.34 -3.03 7.24
C GLN A 308 -20.31 -4.48 6.76
N GLY A 309 -19.89 -4.71 5.52
CA GLY A 309 -19.74 -6.07 4.96
C GLY A 309 -18.76 -6.94 5.75
N VAL A 310 -17.64 -6.38 6.21
CA VAL A 310 -16.69 -7.10 7.08
C VAL A 310 -17.31 -7.41 8.45
N LEU A 311 -18.01 -6.46 9.07
CA LEU A 311 -18.70 -6.69 10.34
C LEU A 311 -19.75 -7.80 10.23
N ASP A 312 -20.53 -7.80 9.16
CA ASP A 312 -21.57 -8.79 8.93
C ASP A 312 -20.95 -10.17 8.64
N ALA A 313 -19.84 -10.24 7.89
CA ALA A 313 -19.10 -11.47 7.65
C ALA A 313 -18.51 -12.08 8.94
N VAL A 314 -18.14 -11.25 9.91
CA VAL A 314 -17.72 -11.78 11.24
C VAL A 314 -18.91 -12.29 12.02
N LYS A 315 -20.06 -11.62 11.99
CA LYS A 315 -21.28 -12.03 12.71
C LYS A 315 -21.87 -13.35 12.19
N ASP A 316 -21.80 -13.56 10.86
CA ASP A 316 -22.32 -14.78 10.24
C ASP A 316 -21.31 -15.94 10.17
N GLY A 317 -20.04 -15.68 10.58
CA GLY A 317 -18.96 -16.67 10.62
C GLY A 317 -18.21 -16.87 9.30
N THR A 318 -18.50 -16.08 8.26
CA THR A 318 -17.76 -16.06 6.98
C THR A 318 -16.31 -15.63 7.18
N LEU A 319 -16.06 -14.67 8.10
CA LEU A 319 -14.77 -14.32 8.66
C LEU A 319 -14.75 -14.68 10.15
N THR A 320 -13.62 -15.20 10.63
CA THR A 320 -13.48 -15.46 12.07
C THR A 320 -12.95 -14.23 12.79
N GLU A 321 -13.38 -14.00 14.03
CA GLU A 321 -12.78 -12.94 14.85
C GLU A 321 -11.26 -13.17 15.07
N GLN A 322 -10.82 -14.44 15.08
CA GLN A 322 -9.40 -14.77 15.13
C GLN A 322 -8.66 -14.17 13.94
N ARG A 323 -9.18 -14.29 12.71
CA ARG A 323 -8.59 -13.72 11.50
C ARG A 323 -8.45 -12.19 11.59
N ILE A 324 -9.49 -11.53 12.14
CA ILE A 324 -9.43 -10.08 12.42
C ILE A 324 -8.34 -9.76 13.44
N ASN A 325 -8.26 -10.52 14.54
CA ASN A 325 -7.25 -10.33 15.58
C ASN A 325 -5.82 -10.52 15.07
N GLU A 326 -5.58 -11.45 14.15
CA GLU A 326 -4.28 -11.65 13.51
C GLU A 326 -3.82 -10.39 12.75
N SER A 327 -4.70 -9.80 11.94
CA SER A 327 -4.42 -8.55 11.24
C SER A 327 -4.21 -7.38 12.19
N VAL A 328 -5.09 -7.22 13.16
CA VAL A 328 -4.98 -6.15 14.17
C VAL A 328 -3.67 -6.27 14.96
N THR A 329 -3.23 -7.49 15.27
CA THR A 329 -1.96 -7.72 15.97
C THR A 329 -0.79 -7.19 15.15
N ARG A 330 -0.71 -7.50 13.84
CA ARG A 330 0.34 -6.97 12.95
C ARG A 330 0.30 -5.46 12.88
N ILE A 331 -0.88 -4.88 12.67
CA ILE A 331 -1.08 -3.43 12.60
C ILE A 331 -0.65 -2.73 13.89
N VAL A 332 -1.10 -3.23 15.05
CA VAL A 332 -0.75 -2.65 16.35
C VAL A 332 0.74 -2.80 16.64
N THR A 333 1.35 -3.94 16.28
CA THR A 333 2.79 -4.15 16.45
C THR A 333 3.61 -3.09 15.71
N VAL A 334 3.23 -2.71 14.50
CA VAL A 334 3.91 -1.61 13.78
C VAL A 334 3.61 -0.27 14.44
N LYS A 335 2.34 0.02 14.74
CA LYS A 335 1.90 1.32 15.28
C LYS A 335 2.51 1.69 16.64
N VAL A 336 2.80 0.72 17.50
CA VAL A 336 3.43 0.99 18.81
C VAL A 336 4.92 1.32 18.71
N HIS A 337 5.52 1.18 17.53
CA HIS A 337 6.92 1.51 17.24
C HIS A 337 7.07 2.77 16.37
N MET A 338 5.96 3.43 16.04
CA MET A 338 5.91 4.72 15.35
C MET A 338 6.08 5.86 16.35
#